data_7fc6bee56bf66e57717e72b394a44e03
#
_entry.id   7fc6bee56bf66e57717e72b394a44e03
#
_cell.length_a   1.000
_cell.length_b   1.000
_cell.length_c   1.000
_cell.angle_alpha   90.00
_cell.angle_beta   90.00
_cell.angle_gamma   90.00
#
_symmetry.space_group_name_H-M   'P 1'
#
loop_
_entity.id
_entity.type
_entity.pdbx_description
1 polymer ?
#
loop_
_entity_poly.entity_id
_entity_poly.type
_entity_poly.pdbx_seq_one_letter_code
_entity_poly.pdbx_strand_id
1 'polypeptide(L)'
;MSLLELDPFDLPDWLGVGPVAWASDRGLTGHLVSGHLTGISEQVISCDLLAVDQAYPVPVLDEETRTHVHQTWRHGQVLLLTRDGRATVAAPGTSWSADAVLEVFTRVARAVGADPARWSVRLGLS
;
A
#
# COMPACT_ATOMS: atom_id res chain seq x y z
N MET A 1 -3.47 -15.26 9.37
CA MET A 1 -3.57 -14.29 8.26
C MET A 1 -2.90 -14.90 7.03
N SER A 2 -3.66 -15.11 5.98
CA SER A 2 -3.11 -15.63 4.72
C SER A 2 -2.72 -14.46 3.83
N LEU A 3 -1.46 -14.43 3.42
CA LEU A 3 -0.90 -13.39 2.57
C LEU A 3 -0.34 -14.03 1.31
N LEU A 4 -0.74 -13.52 0.17
CA LEU A 4 -0.21 -13.91 -1.13
C LEU A 4 0.42 -12.69 -1.79
N GLU A 5 1.59 -12.88 -2.38
CA GLU A 5 2.23 -11.80 -3.15
C GLU A 5 1.39 -11.51 -4.38
N LEU A 6 1.12 -10.23 -4.60
CA LEU A 6 0.32 -9.75 -5.72
C LEU A 6 1.25 -9.22 -6.81
N ASP A 7 1.04 -9.67 -8.04
CA ASP A 7 1.77 -9.17 -9.19
C ASP A 7 1.27 -7.74 -9.52
N PRO A 8 2.15 -6.73 -9.62
CA PRO A 8 1.76 -5.38 -10.02
C PRO A 8 1.03 -5.34 -11.37
N PHE A 9 1.32 -6.27 -12.26
CA PHE A 9 0.65 -6.34 -13.58
C PHE A 9 -0.73 -7.00 -13.53
N ASP A 10 -1.11 -7.57 -12.39
CA ASP A 10 -2.43 -8.17 -12.17
C ASP A 10 -3.42 -7.19 -11.53
N LEU A 11 -3.02 -5.95 -11.36
CA LEU A 11 -3.88 -4.86 -10.90
C LEU A 11 -4.70 -4.31 -12.06
N PRO A 12 -5.82 -3.61 -11.78
CA PRO A 12 -6.62 -3.01 -12.84
C PRO A 12 -5.80 -2.07 -13.73
N ASP A 13 -6.04 -2.10 -15.04
CA ASP A 13 -5.29 -1.31 -16.02
C ASP A 13 -5.37 0.19 -15.74
N TRP A 14 -6.48 0.66 -15.18
CA TRP A 14 -6.64 2.09 -14.87
C TRP A 14 -5.64 2.60 -13.82
N LEU A 15 -5.03 1.72 -13.02
CA LEU A 15 -3.96 2.12 -12.10
C LEU A 15 -2.69 2.54 -12.85
N GLY A 16 -2.50 2.05 -14.09
CA GLY A 16 -1.37 2.44 -14.93
C GLY A 16 -1.58 3.71 -15.76
N VAL A 17 -2.85 4.20 -15.85
CA VAL A 17 -3.21 5.24 -16.81
C VAL A 17 -4.09 6.32 -16.22
N GLY A 18 -3.84 7.38 -15.83
CA GLY A 18 -4.70 8.45 -15.35
C GLY A 18 -4.52 8.79 -13.88
N PRO A 19 -5.22 9.80 -13.39
CA PRO A 19 -5.16 10.18 -11.98
C PRO A 19 -5.81 9.14 -11.09
N VAL A 20 -5.12 8.83 -10.00
CA VAL A 20 -5.57 7.89 -8.98
C VAL A 20 -5.47 8.57 -7.62
N ALA A 21 -6.51 8.42 -6.81
CA ALA A 21 -6.50 8.90 -5.43
C ALA A 21 -6.63 7.72 -4.47
N TRP A 22 -5.80 7.71 -3.44
CA TRP A 22 -5.99 6.80 -2.31
C TRP A 22 -6.63 7.57 -1.16
N ALA A 23 -7.55 6.93 -0.47
CA ALA A 23 -8.22 7.53 0.68
C ALA A 23 -8.42 6.52 1.80
N SER A 24 -8.30 6.99 3.04
CA SER A 24 -8.70 6.24 4.22
C SER A 24 -9.84 6.97 4.92
N ASP A 25 -10.91 6.25 5.27
CA ASP A 25 -12.07 6.83 5.95
C ASP A 25 -11.82 7.07 7.44
N ARG A 26 -10.82 6.41 8.02
CA ARG A 26 -10.57 6.45 9.47
C ARG A 26 -9.29 7.19 9.86
N GLY A 27 -8.59 7.80 8.89
CA GLY A 27 -7.30 8.41 9.15
C GLY A 27 -6.17 7.40 9.34
N LEU A 28 -5.02 7.88 9.76
CA LEU A 28 -3.79 7.08 9.89
C LEU A 28 -3.59 6.66 11.33
N THR A 29 -4.09 5.48 11.70
CA THR A 29 -3.90 4.94 13.05
C THR A 29 -3.41 3.49 12.99
N GLY A 30 -2.41 3.17 13.82
CA GLY A 30 -1.89 1.82 13.94
C GLY A 30 -1.00 1.38 12.76
N HIS A 31 -0.72 0.09 12.73
CA HIS A 31 0.14 -0.52 11.71
C HIS A 31 -0.64 -0.94 10.45
N LEU A 32 -1.95 -1.15 10.56
CA LEU A 32 -2.81 -1.50 9.44
C LEU A 32 -3.83 -0.37 9.24
N VAL A 33 -3.83 0.20 8.05
CA VAL A 33 -4.76 1.27 7.68
C VAL A 33 -5.57 0.81 6.48
N SER A 34 -6.88 0.72 6.65
CA SER A 34 -7.78 0.36 5.56
C SER A 34 -8.08 1.56 4.68
N GLY A 35 -8.10 1.34 3.39
CA GLY A 35 -8.35 2.40 2.44
C GLY A 35 -8.80 1.86 1.09
N HIS A 36 -8.85 2.76 0.13
CA HIS A 36 -9.25 2.43 -1.24
C HIS A 36 -8.57 3.35 -2.25
N LEU A 37 -8.35 2.81 -3.44
CA LEU A 37 -7.89 3.55 -4.60
C LEU A 37 -9.08 3.87 -5.49
N THR A 38 -9.15 5.10 -5.99
CA THR A 38 -10.22 5.53 -6.89
C THR A 38 -9.60 6.16 -8.13
N GLY A 39 -10.05 5.70 -9.32
CA GLY A 39 -9.66 6.27 -10.60
C GLY A 39 -10.63 7.33 -11.08
N ILE A 40 -10.37 7.92 -12.26
CA ILE A 40 -11.16 9.00 -12.85
C ILE A 40 -12.61 8.59 -13.09
N SER A 41 -12.84 7.35 -13.53
CA SER A 41 -14.18 6.86 -13.88
C SER A 41 -14.90 6.23 -12.70
N GLU A 42 -14.57 6.66 -11.48
CA GLU A 42 -15.15 6.14 -10.24
C GLU A 42 -14.89 4.65 -9.99
N GLN A 43 -13.93 4.07 -10.71
CA GLN A 43 -13.47 2.72 -10.40
C GLN A 43 -12.79 2.72 -9.03
N VAL A 44 -13.15 1.74 -8.21
CA VAL A 44 -12.63 1.64 -6.84
C VAL A 44 -12.04 0.26 -6.60
N ILE A 45 -10.89 0.21 -5.94
CA ILE A 45 -10.30 -1.03 -5.45
C ILE A 45 -9.91 -0.83 -3.99
N SER A 46 -10.21 -1.83 -3.16
CA SER A 46 -9.75 -1.84 -1.77
C SER A 46 -8.23 -1.92 -1.74
N CYS A 47 -7.60 -1.05 -0.98
CA CYS A 47 -6.15 -1.02 -0.86
C CYS A 47 -5.76 -0.60 0.56
N ASP A 48 -5.26 -1.56 1.32
CA ASP A 48 -4.84 -1.35 2.69
C ASP A 48 -3.34 -1.08 2.75
N LEU A 49 -2.91 -0.43 3.83
CA LEU A 49 -1.50 -0.19 4.12
C LEU A 49 -1.09 -0.98 5.35
N LEU A 50 0.02 -1.70 5.27
CA LEU A 50 0.54 -2.49 6.37
C LEU A 50 1.98 -2.08 6.69
N ALA A 51 2.19 -1.52 7.89
CA ALA A 51 3.53 -1.22 8.39
C ALA A 51 4.10 -2.47 9.05
N VAL A 52 5.30 -2.87 8.64
CA VAL A 52 5.91 -4.14 9.01
C VAL A 52 7.25 -3.90 9.68
N ASP A 53 7.27 -3.95 11.01
CA ASP A 53 8.51 -3.81 11.77
C ASP A 53 8.52 -4.80 12.93
N GLN A 54 9.71 -4.99 13.49
CA GLN A 54 9.95 -5.85 14.64
C GLN A 54 9.48 -5.22 15.97
N ALA A 55 9.15 -3.93 15.94
CA ALA A 55 8.82 -3.18 17.15
C ALA A 55 7.44 -3.53 17.74
N TYR A 56 6.60 -4.29 17.05
CA TYR A 56 5.33 -4.71 17.61
C TYR A 56 5.50 -5.84 18.62
N PRO A 57 4.66 -5.87 19.68
CA PRO A 57 4.73 -6.92 20.69
C PRO A 57 4.62 -8.33 20.11
N VAL A 58 3.82 -8.45 19.04
CA VAL A 58 3.69 -9.69 18.26
C VAL A 58 4.01 -9.34 16.81
N PRO A 59 4.89 -10.09 16.15
CA PRO A 59 5.16 -9.84 14.73
C PRO A 59 3.87 -9.91 13.90
N VAL A 60 3.63 -8.88 13.10
CA VAL A 60 2.45 -8.82 12.23
C VAL A 60 2.55 -9.85 11.12
N LEU A 61 3.77 -10.11 10.66
CA LEU A 61 4.07 -11.08 9.62
C LEU A 61 5.13 -12.06 10.09
N ASP A 62 5.20 -13.22 9.43
CA ASP A 62 6.31 -14.14 9.65
C ASP A 62 7.64 -13.48 9.25
N GLU A 63 8.73 -14.07 9.73
CA GLU A 63 10.07 -13.51 9.53
C GLU A 63 10.46 -13.45 8.05
N GLU A 64 10.10 -14.47 7.28
CA GLU A 64 10.42 -14.53 5.86
C GLU A 64 9.73 -13.40 5.09
N THR A 65 8.44 -13.21 5.29
CA THR A 65 7.67 -12.15 4.63
C THR A 65 8.16 -10.78 5.07
N ARG A 66 8.44 -10.59 6.35
CA ARG A 66 8.98 -9.35 6.89
C ARG A 66 10.33 -9.00 6.27
N THR A 67 11.22 -9.98 6.16
CA THR A 67 12.52 -9.79 5.50
C THR A 67 12.34 -9.39 4.04
N HIS A 68 11.39 -10.01 3.35
CA HIS A 68 11.09 -9.70 1.96
C HIS A 68 10.55 -8.26 1.81
N VAL A 69 9.69 -7.80 2.71
CA VAL A 69 9.20 -6.42 2.72
C VAL A 69 10.38 -5.44 2.84
N HIS A 70 11.28 -5.68 3.79
CA HIS A 70 12.45 -4.82 3.99
C HIS A 70 13.39 -4.82 2.79
N GLN A 71 13.64 -5.98 2.19
CA GLN A 71 14.49 -6.09 0.99
C GLN A 71 13.88 -5.34 -0.19
N THR A 72 12.60 -5.54 -0.46
CA THR A 72 11.88 -4.87 -1.55
C THR A 72 11.95 -3.36 -1.38
N TRP A 73 11.73 -2.88 -0.16
CA TRP A 73 11.82 -1.46 0.16
C TRP A 73 13.23 -0.90 -0.08
N ARG A 74 14.25 -1.65 0.33
CA ARG A 74 15.65 -1.24 0.17
C ARG A 74 16.04 -1.09 -1.29
N HIS A 75 15.42 -1.85 -2.19
CA HIS A 75 15.63 -1.76 -3.64
C HIS A 75 14.77 -0.68 -4.32
N GLY A 76 14.14 0.19 -3.56
CA GLY A 76 13.32 1.27 -4.11
C GLY A 76 11.92 0.86 -4.56
N GLN A 77 11.51 -0.36 -4.21
CA GLN A 77 10.22 -0.93 -4.59
C GLN A 77 9.32 -1.11 -3.37
N VAL A 78 8.10 -1.56 -3.60
CA VAL A 78 7.15 -1.86 -2.55
C VAL A 78 6.55 -3.25 -2.79
N LEU A 79 6.28 -3.99 -1.71
CA LEU A 79 5.67 -5.31 -1.81
C LEU A 79 4.14 -5.17 -1.77
N LEU A 80 3.51 -5.73 -2.79
CA LEU A 80 2.05 -5.81 -2.88
C LEU A 80 1.61 -7.21 -2.48
N LEU A 81 0.63 -7.27 -1.60
CA LEU A 81 0.10 -8.51 -1.05
C LEU A 81 -1.42 -8.55 -1.20
N THR A 82 -1.99 -9.74 -1.23
CA THR A 82 -3.43 -9.94 -1.06
C THR A 82 -3.68 -10.46 0.36
N ARG A 83 -4.54 -9.77 1.08
CA ARG A 83 -4.96 -10.13 2.44
C ARG A 83 -6.48 -10.10 2.52
N ASP A 84 -7.09 -11.25 2.78
CA ASP A 84 -8.55 -11.39 2.89
C ASP A 84 -9.29 -10.82 1.66
N GLY A 85 -8.75 -11.06 0.46
CA GLY A 85 -9.31 -10.57 -0.79
C GLY A 85 -9.09 -9.08 -1.06
N ARG A 86 -8.30 -8.40 -0.23
CA ARG A 86 -8.00 -6.97 -0.36
C ARG A 86 -6.54 -6.78 -0.78
N ALA A 87 -6.30 -5.83 -1.67
CA ALA A 87 -4.93 -5.44 -1.97
C ALA A 87 -4.31 -4.78 -0.74
N THR A 88 -3.08 -5.14 -0.43
CA THR A 88 -2.37 -4.61 0.73
C THR A 88 -0.96 -4.23 0.32
N VAL A 89 -0.57 -3.01 0.64
CA VAL A 89 0.77 -2.50 0.39
C VAL A 89 1.55 -2.61 1.70
N ALA A 90 2.62 -3.38 1.68
CA ALA A 90 3.45 -3.58 2.86
C ALA A 90 4.74 -2.75 2.77
N ALA A 91 5.07 -2.06 3.85
CA ALA A 91 6.28 -1.25 3.93
C ALA A 91 6.89 -1.37 5.34
N PRO A 92 8.21 -1.16 5.49
CA PRO A 92 8.81 -1.11 6.82
C PRO A 92 8.23 0.03 7.66
N GLY A 93 8.12 -0.19 8.95
CA GLY A 93 7.66 0.82 9.89
C GLY A 93 6.76 0.25 10.98
N THR A 94 6.47 1.08 11.97
CA THR A 94 5.60 0.72 13.09
C THR A 94 4.21 1.35 12.99
N SER A 95 4.08 2.41 12.22
CA SER A 95 2.84 3.14 12.00
C SER A 95 2.94 3.94 10.71
N TRP A 96 1.83 4.56 10.31
CA TRP A 96 1.75 5.35 9.10
C TRP A 96 1.75 6.84 9.41
N SER A 97 2.49 7.61 8.62
CA SER A 97 2.43 9.06 8.55
C SER A 97 2.01 9.47 7.14
N ALA A 98 1.59 10.72 6.96
CA ALA A 98 1.24 11.23 5.64
C ALA A 98 2.40 11.10 4.66
N ASP A 99 3.63 11.42 5.10
CA ASP A 99 4.82 11.32 4.26
C ASP A 99 5.12 9.88 3.86
N ALA A 100 4.96 8.92 4.78
CA ALA A 100 5.16 7.51 4.50
C ALA A 100 4.14 7.00 3.47
N VAL A 101 2.88 7.44 3.57
CA VAL A 101 1.84 7.09 2.61
C VAL A 101 2.17 7.63 1.22
N LEU A 102 2.60 8.88 1.12
CA LEU A 102 3.00 9.49 -0.15
C LEU A 102 4.16 8.72 -0.79
N GLU A 103 5.17 8.36 -0.01
CA GLU A 103 6.30 7.59 -0.52
C GLU A 103 5.88 6.22 -1.03
N VAL A 104 5.05 5.52 -0.27
CA VAL A 104 4.54 4.20 -0.67
C VAL A 104 3.80 4.29 -2.00
N PHE A 105 2.89 5.24 -2.16
CA PHE A 105 2.12 5.33 -3.40
C PHE A 105 2.93 5.85 -4.57
N THR A 106 3.98 6.63 -4.34
CA THR A 106 4.96 6.94 -5.38
C THR A 106 5.61 5.66 -5.92
N ARG A 107 5.96 4.73 -5.04
CA ARG A 107 6.53 3.44 -5.44
C ARG A 107 5.51 2.54 -6.11
N VAL A 108 4.27 2.53 -5.62
CA VAL A 108 3.18 1.78 -6.28
C VAL A 108 2.97 2.28 -7.70
N ALA A 109 2.92 3.60 -7.88
CA ALA A 109 2.76 4.21 -9.20
C ALA A 109 3.86 3.75 -10.17
N ARG A 110 5.11 3.78 -9.72
CA ARG A 110 6.24 3.30 -10.52
C ARG A 110 6.13 1.81 -10.84
N ALA A 111 5.69 1.00 -9.87
CA ALA A 111 5.56 -0.44 -10.06
C ALA A 111 4.51 -0.79 -11.11
N VAL A 112 3.43 -0.01 -11.23
CA VAL A 112 2.38 -0.23 -12.25
C VAL A 112 2.63 0.55 -13.54
N GLY A 113 3.77 1.26 -13.63
CA GLY A 113 4.12 2.03 -14.82
C GLY A 113 3.37 3.36 -14.96
N ALA A 114 2.83 3.88 -13.86
CA ALA A 114 2.12 5.16 -13.84
C ALA A 114 3.06 6.33 -13.53
N ASP A 115 2.59 7.54 -13.83
CA ASP A 115 3.29 8.77 -13.43
C ASP A 115 2.95 9.08 -11.98
N PRO A 116 3.94 9.11 -11.06
CA PRO A 116 3.69 9.44 -9.66
C PRO A 116 3.01 10.80 -9.44
N ALA A 117 3.19 11.76 -10.35
CA ALA A 117 2.56 13.07 -10.26
C ALA A 117 1.03 13.04 -10.44
N ARG A 118 0.50 11.93 -10.95
CA ARG A 118 -0.95 11.76 -11.15
C ARG A 118 -1.63 11.04 -9.99
N TRP A 119 -0.90 10.72 -8.95
CA TRP A 119 -1.43 10.06 -7.77
C TRP A 119 -1.64 11.09 -6.66
N SER A 120 -2.72 10.94 -5.93
CA SER A 120 -3.00 11.78 -4.78
C SER A 120 -3.40 10.91 -3.59
N VAL A 121 -3.20 11.46 -2.39
CA VAL A 121 -3.54 10.79 -1.15
C VAL A 121 -4.54 11.65 -0.41
N ARG A 122 -5.65 11.03 0.03
CA ARG A 122 -6.65 11.69 0.87
C ARG A 122 -6.72 10.95 2.18
N LEU A 123 -6.50 11.66 3.26
CA LEU A 123 -6.63 11.12 4.61
C LEU A 123 -8.05 11.38 5.08
N GLY A 124 -8.63 10.40 5.77
CA GLY A 124 -9.95 10.57 6.35
C GLY A 124 -9.95 11.63 7.43
N LEU A 125 -11.02 12.39 7.50
CA LEU A 125 -11.28 13.31 8.61
C LEU A 125 -11.96 12.50 9.71
N SER A 126 -11.28 12.38 10.81
CA SER A 126 -11.84 11.70 11.98
C SER A 126 -12.81 12.63 12.72
#